data_60d013d30f3488d6c89f25705a36c81b
#
_entry.id   60d013d30f3488d6c89f25705a36c81b
#
_cell.length_a   1.000
_cell.length_b   1.000
_cell.length_c   1.000
_cell.angle_alpha   90.00
_cell.angle_beta   90.00
_cell.angle_gamma   90.00
#
_symmetry.space_group_name_H-M   'P 1'
#
loop_
_entity.id
_entity.type
_entity.pdbx_description
1 polymer ?
#
loop_
_entity_poly.entity_id
_entity_poly.type
_entity_poly.pdbx_seq_one_letter_code
_entity_poly.pdbx_strand_id
1 'polypeptide(L)'
;MFFHFFQYVKFLLNSTNQHGVHSPFVYRLVTACFYTKVDKKHIEQYREIHKSTLQVRKVNLSKLSCKKPELLLKVIGYFKPIRSLEIGNASGDFASTVKISQPNATVKIIANTPKTADNETNLLKAINIKPYDMVFFNSTEKATLSYFESCLSSVHNETFFIFKDLYQSKEMRTTWAKIKQHPKITVTVDVYDYGFVFMRKEQQKEHFKIRL
;
A
#
# COMPACT_ATOMS: atom_id res chain seq x y z
N MET A 1 10.79 -20.93 0.94
CA MET A 1 11.95 -20.03 0.79
C MET A 1 12.32 -19.80 -0.68
N PHE A 2 12.48 -20.82 -1.51
CA PHE A 2 12.85 -20.68 -2.94
C PHE A 2 11.87 -19.86 -3.80
N PHE A 3 10.56 -19.98 -3.56
CA PHE A 3 9.56 -19.23 -4.34
C PHE A 3 9.74 -17.71 -4.24
N HIS A 4 9.87 -17.17 -3.04
CA HIS A 4 10.06 -15.73 -2.82
C HIS A 4 11.37 -15.21 -3.41
N PHE A 5 12.45 -15.97 -3.25
CA PHE A 5 13.74 -15.63 -3.84
C PHE A 5 13.64 -15.54 -5.36
N PHE A 6 13.03 -16.52 -6.01
CA PHE A 6 12.85 -16.52 -7.47
C PHE A 6 11.99 -15.36 -7.97
N GLN A 7 10.91 -15.03 -7.22
CA GLN A 7 10.07 -13.88 -7.53
C GLN A 7 10.84 -12.57 -7.39
N TYR A 8 11.68 -12.44 -6.39
CA TYR A 8 12.51 -11.25 -6.19
C TYR A 8 13.53 -11.07 -7.31
N VAL A 9 14.25 -12.11 -7.68
CA VAL A 9 15.19 -12.08 -8.82
C VAL A 9 14.44 -11.70 -10.11
N LYS A 10 13.29 -12.33 -10.39
CA LYS A 10 12.47 -11.99 -11.54
C LYS A 10 11.98 -10.54 -11.50
N PHE A 11 11.63 -10.03 -10.34
CA PHE A 11 11.27 -8.62 -10.17
C PHE A 11 12.47 -7.72 -10.50
N LEU A 12 13.66 -7.98 -9.96
CA LEU A 12 14.86 -7.18 -10.21
C LEU A 12 15.22 -7.13 -11.70
N LEU A 13 15.16 -8.26 -12.40
CA LEU A 13 15.46 -8.35 -13.83
C LEU A 13 14.46 -7.54 -14.71
N ASN A 14 13.22 -7.36 -14.23
CA ASN A 14 12.15 -6.64 -14.96
C ASN A 14 11.85 -5.26 -14.37
N SER A 15 12.62 -4.81 -13.39
CA SER A 15 12.44 -3.49 -12.76
C SER A 15 13.43 -2.48 -13.30
N THR A 16 13.02 -1.23 -13.28
CA THR A 16 13.86 -0.09 -13.63
C THR A 16 14.08 0.83 -12.42
N ASN A 17 14.88 1.85 -12.59
CA ASN A 17 15.02 2.98 -11.66
C ASN A 17 14.40 4.24 -12.32
N GLN A 18 14.65 5.43 -11.74
CA GLN A 18 14.14 6.70 -12.26
C GLN A 18 14.50 6.98 -13.71
N HIS A 19 15.62 6.47 -14.22
CA HIS A 19 16.08 6.73 -15.61
C HIS A 19 15.24 6.01 -16.68
N GLY A 20 14.56 4.92 -16.31
CA GLY A 20 13.66 4.20 -17.20
C GLY A 20 12.18 4.61 -17.05
N VAL A 21 11.89 5.76 -16.41
CA VAL A 21 10.54 6.26 -16.20
C VAL A 21 10.29 7.46 -17.09
N HIS A 22 9.34 7.34 -18.02
CA HIS A 22 8.98 8.41 -18.95
C HIS A 22 7.76 9.23 -18.48
N SER A 23 6.96 8.71 -17.53
CA SER A 23 5.83 9.43 -16.93
C SER A 23 6.34 10.52 -15.97
N PRO A 24 6.04 11.81 -16.19
CA PRO A 24 6.43 12.88 -15.26
C PRO A 24 5.88 12.69 -13.84
N PHE A 25 4.66 12.15 -13.73
CA PHE A 25 4.04 11.83 -12.45
C PHE A 25 4.83 10.75 -11.69
N VAL A 26 5.12 9.63 -12.36
CA VAL A 26 5.85 8.52 -11.73
C VAL A 26 7.30 8.89 -11.48
N TYR A 27 7.94 9.64 -12.36
CA TYR A 27 9.29 10.17 -12.14
C TYR A 27 9.35 11.01 -10.86
N ARG A 28 8.40 11.93 -10.67
CA ARG A 28 8.30 12.74 -9.45
C ARG A 28 8.02 11.88 -8.23
N LEU A 29 7.14 10.90 -8.32
CA LEU A 29 6.86 9.96 -7.24
C LEU A 29 8.11 9.19 -6.82
N VAL A 30 8.93 8.73 -7.76
CA VAL A 30 10.17 8.01 -7.46
C VAL A 30 11.20 8.95 -6.84
N THR A 31 11.47 10.10 -7.45
CA THR A 31 12.56 11.00 -7.04
C THR A 31 12.23 11.82 -5.80
N ALA A 32 11.02 12.36 -5.70
CA ALA A 32 10.60 13.26 -4.62
C ALA A 32 9.87 12.54 -3.46
N CYS A 33 9.58 11.23 -3.61
CA CYS A 33 8.96 10.45 -2.55
C CYS A 33 9.78 9.21 -2.21
N PHE A 34 9.89 8.23 -3.13
CA PHE A 34 10.49 6.94 -2.79
C PHE A 34 11.97 7.01 -2.44
N TYR A 35 12.74 7.85 -3.11
CA TYR A 35 14.20 7.98 -2.90
C TYR A 35 14.57 9.00 -1.81
N THR A 36 13.60 9.71 -1.24
CA THR A 36 13.85 10.61 -0.12
C THR A 36 14.21 9.84 1.15
N LYS A 37 14.79 10.52 2.12
CA LYS A 37 15.03 9.99 3.46
C LYS A 37 13.82 10.28 4.35
N VAL A 38 13.45 9.34 5.20
CA VAL A 38 12.48 9.58 6.28
C VAL A 38 13.18 10.33 7.42
N ASP A 39 12.47 11.21 8.08
CA ASP A 39 12.93 11.81 9.33
C ASP A 39 13.20 10.71 10.36
N LYS A 40 14.39 10.72 10.94
CA LYS A 40 14.81 9.77 11.98
C LYS A 40 13.81 9.72 13.14
N LYS A 41 13.25 10.87 13.52
CA LYS A 41 12.23 10.98 14.54
C LYS A 41 11.00 10.12 14.24
N HIS A 42 10.53 10.09 13.00
CA HIS A 42 9.39 9.23 12.61
C HIS A 42 9.72 7.74 12.72
N ILE A 43 10.94 7.35 12.38
CA ILE A 43 11.40 5.95 12.53
C ILE A 43 11.49 5.57 14.01
N GLU A 44 12.00 6.46 14.85
CA GLU A 44 12.07 6.24 16.30
C GLU A 44 10.69 6.12 16.91
N GLN A 45 9.77 7.03 16.57
CA GLN A 45 8.37 6.94 17.00
C GLN A 45 7.72 5.62 16.57
N TYR A 46 7.93 5.19 15.32
CA TYR A 46 7.42 3.90 14.85
C TYR A 46 7.97 2.75 15.68
N ARG A 47 9.27 2.72 15.96
CA ARG A 47 9.91 1.68 16.78
C ARG A 47 9.36 1.66 18.20
N GLU A 48 9.17 2.82 18.84
CA GLU A 48 8.63 2.90 20.19
C GLU A 48 7.19 2.38 20.26
N ILE A 49 6.32 2.76 19.34
CA ILE A 49 4.93 2.27 19.28
C ILE A 49 4.88 0.75 19.16
N HIS A 50 5.80 0.16 18.38
CA HIS A 50 5.82 -1.28 18.14
C HIS A 50 6.74 -2.08 19.09
N LYS A 51 7.41 -1.40 20.02
CA LYS A 51 8.39 -2.01 20.95
C LYS A 51 7.78 -3.16 21.77
N SER A 52 6.64 -2.95 22.39
CA SER A 52 5.94 -3.96 23.18
C SER A 52 5.52 -5.17 22.34
N THR A 53 4.98 -4.94 21.16
CA THR A 53 4.56 -5.99 20.22
C THR A 53 5.76 -6.83 19.75
N LEU A 54 6.88 -6.19 19.50
CA LEU A 54 8.11 -6.85 19.04
C LEU A 54 8.78 -7.65 20.17
N GLN A 55 8.73 -7.16 21.40
CA GLN A 55 9.23 -7.88 22.59
C GLN A 55 8.43 -9.16 22.82
N VAL A 56 7.10 -9.11 22.76
CA VAL A 56 6.23 -10.29 22.88
C VAL A 56 6.56 -11.33 21.80
N ARG A 57 6.90 -10.91 20.59
CA ARG A 57 7.29 -11.82 19.48
C ARG A 57 8.75 -12.27 19.53
N LYS A 58 9.51 -11.93 20.58
CA LYS A 58 10.95 -12.23 20.72
C LYS A 58 11.79 -11.78 19.50
N VAL A 59 11.36 -10.71 18.84
CA VAL A 59 12.08 -10.13 17.69
C VAL A 59 13.11 -9.15 18.21
N ASN A 60 14.38 -9.34 17.82
CA ASN A 60 15.43 -8.41 18.18
C ASN A 60 15.22 -7.06 17.44
N LEU A 61 14.97 -5.99 18.18
CA LEU A 61 14.72 -4.64 17.68
C LEU A 61 15.81 -4.12 16.75
N SER A 62 17.08 -4.50 17.00
CA SER A 62 18.21 -4.09 16.16
C SER A 62 18.21 -4.76 14.77
N LYS A 63 17.48 -5.88 14.62
CA LYS A 63 17.34 -6.63 13.36
C LYS A 63 16.03 -6.33 12.64
N LEU A 64 15.16 -5.47 13.19
CA LEU A 64 13.91 -5.10 12.54
C LEU A 64 14.21 -4.27 11.29
N SER A 65 13.91 -4.85 10.15
CA SER A 65 13.96 -4.10 8.89
C SER A 65 12.81 -3.07 8.88
N CYS A 66 13.17 -1.80 8.94
CA CYS A 66 12.20 -0.69 8.83
C CYS A 66 11.91 -0.30 7.37
N LYS A 67 12.42 -1.02 6.38
CA LYS A 67 12.26 -0.66 4.95
C LYS A 67 10.79 -0.52 4.53
N LYS A 68 9.93 -1.46 4.94
CA LYS A 68 8.50 -1.42 4.61
C LYS A 68 7.78 -0.23 5.30
N PRO A 69 7.88 -0.03 6.64
CA PRO A 69 7.32 1.15 7.30
C PRO A 69 7.91 2.46 6.78
N GLU A 70 9.21 2.51 6.49
CA GLU A 70 9.86 3.69 5.91
C GLU A 70 9.20 4.14 4.61
N LEU A 71 8.92 3.21 3.70
CA LEU A 71 8.26 3.55 2.44
C LEU A 71 6.85 4.07 2.66
N LEU A 72 6.08 3.48 3.59
CA LEU A 72 4.76 3.99 3.95
C LEU A 72 4.84 5.40 4.54
N LEU A 73 5.78 5.66 5.46
CA LEU A 73 5.99 7.00 6.03
C LEU A 73 6.29 8.04 4.94
N LYS A 74 7.15 7.70 3.96
CA LYS A 74 7.44 8.56 2.80
C LYS A 74 6.19 8.86 1.98
N VAL A 75 5.45 7.82 1.62
CA VAL A 75 4.25 7.94 0.77
C VAL A 75 3.16 8.76 1.48
N ILE A 76 2.90 8.48 2.75
CA ILE A 76 1.92 9.21 3.54
C ILE A 76 2.34 10.67 3.73
N GLY A 77 3.61 10.92 4.00
CA GLY A 77 4.16 12.28 4.12
C GLY A 77 4.13 13.07 2.81
N TYR A 78 4.26 12.38 1.67
CA TYR A 78 4.23 12.99 0.33
C TYR A 78 2.80 13.34 -0.12
N PHE A 79 1.86 12.37 -0.03
CA PHE A 79 0.47 12.57 -0.47
C PHE A 79 -0.42 13.25 0.58
N LYS A 80 -0.06 13.21 1.85
CA LYS A 80 -0.76 13.81 2.98
C LYS A 80 -2.27 13.47 3.02
N PRO A 81 -2.64 12.18 2.96
CA PRO A 81 -4.03 11.77 2.97
C PRO A 81 -4.70 12.19 4.29
N ILE A 82 -5.91 12.75 4.21
CA ILE A 82 -6.72 13.14 5.37
C ILE A 82 -7.60 11.96 5.83
N ARG A 83 -8.12 11.18 4.88
CA ARG A 83 -9.00 10.05 5.14
C ARG A 83 -8.41 8.78 4.54
N SER A 84 -8.08 7.84 5.41
CA SER A 84 -7.49 6.56 5.03
C SER A 84 -8.37 5.40 5.45
N LEU A 85 -8.38 4.35 4.65
CA LEU A 85 -9.05 3.09 4.91
C LEU A 85 -8.03 1.96 4.89
N GLU A 86 -8.02 1.12 5.93
CA GLU A 86 -7.29 -0.15 5.95
C GLU A 86 -8.27 -1.31 5.81
N ILE A 87 -8.01 -2.22 4.87
CA ILE A 87 -8.80 -3.44 4.65
C ILE A 87 -7.88 -4.64 4.83
N GLY A 88 -8.21 -5.54 5.75
CA GLY A 88 -7.47 -6.78 5.95
C GLY A 88 -7.00 -7.00 7.39
N ASN A 89 -5.81 -7.54 7.55
CA ASN A 89 -5.24 -7.84 8.87
C ASN A 89 -4.81 -6.55 9.59
N ALA A 90 -5.64 -6.08 10.51
CA ALA A 90 -5.39 -4.89 11.30
C ALA A 90 -4.27 -5.12 12.33
N SER A 91 -3.02 -5.08 11.89
CA SER A 91 -1.85 -5.20 12.78
C SER A 91 -1.55 -3.92 13.57
N GLY A 92 -2.21 -2.81 13.23
CA GLY A 92 -1.92 -1.48 13.76
C GLY A 92 -0.73 -0.77 13.09
N ASP A 93 0.07 -1.48 12.29
CA ASP A 93 1.26 -0.92 11.64
C ASP A 93 0.93 0.23 10.70
N PHE A 94 -0.10 0.05 9.86
CA PHE A 94 -0.53 1.07 8.93
C PHE A 94 -1.12 2.29 9.65
N ALA A 95 -2.03 2.07 10.60
CA ALA A 95 -2.63 3.15 11.38
C ALA A 95 -1.58 3.97 12.12
N SER A 96 -0.55 3.31 12.68
CA SER A 96 0.57 3.99 13.35
C SER A 96 1.37 4.84 12.37
N THR A 97 1.69 4.32 11.17
CA THR A 97 2.42 5.09 10.14
C THR A 97 1.62 6.32 9.69
N VAL A 98 0.30 6.19 9.55
CA VAL A 98 -0.56 7.34 9.23
C VAL A 98 -0.50 8.38 10.34
N LYS A 99 -0.65 7.99 11.60
CA LYS A 99 -0.65 8.91 12.74
C LYS A 99 0.68 9.61 12.96
N ILE A 100 1.80 8.94 12.71
CA ILE A 100 3.15 9.53 12.77
C ILE A 100 3.32 10.60 11.69
N SER A 101 2.94 10.32 10.44
CA SER A 101 3.13 11.23 9.31
C SER A 101 2.06 12.30 9.20
N GLN A 102 0.82 12.00 9.60
CA GLN A 102 -0.35 12.86 9.51
C GLN A 102 -1.22 12.73 10.78
N PRO A 103 -0.87 13.42 11.89
CA PRO A 103 -1.54 13.26 13.19
C PRO A 103 -3.05 13.54 13.15
N ASN A 104 -3.49 14.44 12.27
CA ASN A 104 -4.89 14.83 12.11
C ASN A 104 -5.68 13.95 11.14
N ALA A 105 -5.02 13.01 10.43
CA ALA A 105 -5.69 12.10 9.52
C ALA A 105 -6.57 11.10 10.27
N THR A 106 -7.66 10.70 9.62
CA THR A 106 -8.54 9.64 10.13
C THR A 106 -8.20 8.33 9.44
N VAL A 107 -8.14 7.25 10.21
CA VAL A 107 -7.97 5.88 9.69
C VAL A 107 -9.18 5.06 10.11
N LYS A 108 -9.92 4.54 9.12
CA LYS A 108 -10.93 3.52 9.34
C LYS A 108 -10.32 2.15 9.04
N ILE A 109 -10.61 1.17 9.87
CA ILE A 109 -10.11 -0.19 9.71
C ILE A 109 -11.28 -1.12 9.51
N ILE A 110 -11.19 -1.97 8.47
CA ILE A 110 -12.12 -3.06 8.20
C ILE A 110 -11.31 -4.34 8.26
N ALA A 111 -11.43 -5.05 9.38
CA ALA A 111 -10.71 -6.30 9.57
C ALA A 111 -11.30 -7.41 8.70
N ASN A 112 -10.44 -8.28 8.17
CA ASN A 112 -10.85 -9.55 7.57
C ASN A 112 -11.34 -10.45 8.69
N THR A 113 -12.64 -10.41 8.96
CA THR A 113 -13.31 -11.46 9.70
C THR A 113 -13.81 -12.52 8.73
N PRO A 114 -14.02 -13.79 9.14
CA PRO A 114 -14.57 -14.81 8.25
C PRO A 114 -15.84 -14.28 7.60
N LYS A 115 -16.00 -14.55 6.29
CA LYS A 115 -17.13 -14.07 5.47
C LYS A 115 -18.47 -14.33 6.15
N THR A 116 -18.98 -13.32 6.83
CA THR A 116 -20.40 -13.22 7.12
C THR A 116 -20.96 -12.15 6.17
N ALA A 117 -22.20 -12.30 5.74
CA ALA A 117 -22.90 -11.30 4.91
C ALA A 117 -22.83 -9.89 5.51
N ASP A 118 -22.69 -9.80 6.84
CA ASP A 118 -22.54 -8.56 7.59
C ASP A 118 -21.26 -7.79 7.26
N ASN A 119 -20.16 -8.46 6.91
CA ASN A 119 -18.89 -7.82 6.62
C ASN A 119 -18.87 -7.10 5.27
N GLU A 120 -19.49 -7.70 4.27
CA GLU A 120 -19.64 -7.09 2.95
C GLU A 120 -20.56 -5.86 3.02
N THR A 121 -21.65 -5.96 3.78
CA THR A 121 -22.56 -4.85 4.06
C THR A 121 -21.88 -3.72 4.84
N ASN A 122 -21.04 -4.04 5.83
CA ASN A 122 -20.28 -3.06 6.61
C ASN A 122 -19.21 -2.37 5.77
N LEU A 123 -18.55 -3.09 4.87
CA LEU A 123 -17.61 -2.51 3.91
C LEU A 123 -18.34 -1.52 2.98
N LEU A 124 -19.44 -1.93 2.37
CA LEU A 124 -20.23 -1.07 1.49
C LEU A 124 -20.75 0.18 2.20
N LYS A 125 -21.25 0.06 3.43
CA LYS A 125 -21.64 1.21 4.27
C LYS A 125 -20.45 2.12 4.56
N ALA A 126 -19.27 1.55 4.82
CA ALA A 126 -18.07 2.31 5.12
C ALA A 126 -17.55 3.13 3.93
N ILE A 127 -17.63 2.55 2.73
CA ILE A 127 -17.13 3.14 1.50
C ILE A 127 -18.07 4.26 1.01
N ASN A 128 -19.38 4.10 1.18
CA ASN A 128 -20.40 4.97 0.60
C ASN A 128 -20.60 6.32 1.31
N ILE A 129 -19.95 6.58 2.46
CA ILE A 129 -20.17 7.81 3.23
C ILE A 129 -19.44 9.00 2.61
N LYS A 130 -18.16 8.85 2.30
CA LYS A 130 -17.30 9.87 1.65
C LYS A 130 -16.09 9.18 1.01
N PRO A 131 -15.55 9.70 -0.09
CA PRO A 131 -14.33 9.17 -0.70
C PRO A 131 -13.15 9.14 0.28
N TYR A 132 -12.30 8.16 0.13
CA TYR A 132 -11.02 8.06 0.84
C TYR A 132 -9.90 8.59 -0.07
N ASP A 133 -8.92 9.28 0.54
CA ASP A 133 -7.72 9.72 -0.16
C ASP A 133 -6.78 8.55 -0.40
N MET A 134 -6.75 7.61 0.56
CA MET A 134 -5.87 6.44 0.53
C MET A 134 -6.60 5.19 1.03
N VAL A 135 -6.47 4.08 0.29
CA VAL A 135 -6.95 2.76 0.72
C VAL A 135 -5.77 1.79 0.76
N PHE A 136 -5.55 1.18 1.90
CA PHE A 136 -4.48 0.22 2.14
C PHE A 136 -5.02 -1.19 2.26
N PHE A 137 -4.63 -2.07 1.35
CA PHE A 137 -4.97 -3.48 1.37
C PHE A 137 -3.89 -4.28 2.08
N ASN A 138 -4.14 -4.61 3.35
CA ASN A 138 -3.31 -5.47 4.20
C ASN A 138 -3.84 -6.91 4.17
N SER A 139 -4.16 -7.40 2.98
CA SER A 139 -4.71 -8.73 2.75
C SER A 139 -4.15 -9.29 1.46
N THR A 140 -3.86 -10.59 1.47
CA THR A 140 -3.40 -11.36 0.30
C THR A 140 -4.42 -12.41 -0.12
N GLU A 141 -5.66 -12.31 0.38
CA GLU A 141 -6.73 -13.26 0.16
C GLU A 141 -7.45 -13.06 -1.19
N LYS A 142 -8.21 -14.08 -1.60
CA LYS A 142 -9.02 -14.04 -2.83
C LYS A 142 -10.03 -12.88 -2.84
N ALA A 143 -10.54 -12.49 -1.66
CA ALA A 143 -11.48 -11.39 -1.50
C ALA A 143 -10.88 -10.00 -1.80
N THR A 144 -9.56 -9.87 -1.88
CA THR A 144 -8.89 -8.58 -2.12
C THR A 144 -9.37 -7.91 -3.41
N LEU A 145 -9.65 -8.69 -4.47
CA LEU A 145 -10.15 -8.14 -5.73
C LEU A 145 -11.57 -7.57 -5.58
N SER A 146 -12.48 -8.28 -4.93
CA SER A 146 -13.85 -7.79 -4.73
C SER A 146 -13.89 -6.55 -3.83
N TYR A 147 -13.05 -6.49 -2.82
CA TYR A 147 -12.90 -5.29 -1.98
C TYR A 147 -12.36 -4.10 -2.78
N PHE A 148 -11.37 -4.34 -3.63
CA PHE A 148 -10.87 -3.31 -4.53
C PHE A 148 -11.97 -2.77 -5.45
N GLU A 149 -12.73 -3.66 -6.12
CA GLU A 149 -13.83 -3.29 -7.01
C GLU A 149 -14.91 -2.48 -6.27
N SER A 150 -15.26 -2.89 -5.05
CA SER A 150 -16.20 -2.13 -4.20
C SER A 150 -15.70 -0.73 -3.87
N CYS A 151 -14.40 -0.56 -3.60
CA CYS A 151 -13.82 0.74 -3.31
C CYS A 151 -13.83 1.70 -4.51
N LEU A 152 -13.89 1.20 -5.74
CA LEU A 152 -13.92 2.03 -6.95
C LEU A 152 -15.20 2.87 -7.13
N SER A 153 -16.24 2.62 -6.34
CA SER A 153 -17.45 3.45 -6.31
C SER A 153 -17.24 4.75 -5.53
N SER A 154 -16.23 4.82 -4.66
CA SER A 154 -15.99 5.93 -3.73
C SER A 154 -14.56 6.47 -3.84
N VAL A 155 -14.17 6.86 -5.04
CA VAL A 155 -12.84 7.43 -5.32
C VAL A 155 -12.95 8.79 -5.98
N HIS A 156 -11.94 9.63 -5.76
CA HIS A 156 -11.71 10.87 -6.50
C HIS A 156 -10.38 10.79 -7.25
N ASN A 157 -10.08 11.80 -8.07
CA ASN A 157 -8.89 11.81 -8.94
C ASN A 157 -7.56 11.61 -8.21
N GLU A 158 -7.47 12.09 -6.97
CA GLU A 158 -6.27 12.00 -6.14
C GLU A 158 -6.25 10.75 -5.24
N THR A 159 -7.32 9.92 -5.25
CA THR A 159 -7.35 8.68 -4.48
C THR A 159 -6.29 7.72 -5.01
N PHE A 160 -5.56 7.10 -4.09
CA PHE A 160 -4.63 6.04 -4.45
C PHE A 160 -4.80 4.82 -3.54
N PHE A 161 -4.48 3.66 -4.10
CA PHE A 161 -4.53 2.40 -3.39
C PHE A 161 -3.12 1.85 -3.19
N ILE A 162 -2.91 1.20 -2.05
CA ILE A 162 -1.66 0.50 -1.72
C ILE A 162 -2.00 -0.95 -1.43
N PHE A 163 -1.35 -1.86 -2.13
CA PHE A 163 -1.46 -3.32 -1.91
C PHE A 163 -0.15 -3.82 -1.31
N LYS A 164 -0.23 -4.48 -0.16
CA LYS A 164 0.92 -5.05 0.52
C LYS A 164 1.23 -6.45 -0.02
N ASP A 165 2.53 -6.80 -0.03
CA ASP A 165 3.02 -8.15 -0.26
C ASP A 165 2.56 -8.79 -1.60
N LEU A 166 2.73 -8.06 -2.72
CA LEU A 166 2.27 -8.47 -4.06
C LEU A 166 2.72 -9.86 -4.50
N TYR A 167 3.86 -10.32 -4.00
CA TYR A 167 4.50 -11.57 -4.42
C TYR A 167 4.37 -12.67 -3.39
N GLN A 168 3.55 -12.51 -2.35
CA GLN A 168 3.43 -13.48 -1.27
C GLN A 168 2.73 -14.77 -1.73
N SER A 169 1.76 -14.68 -2.62
CA SER A 169 1.02 -15.83 -3.13
C SER A 169 0.78 -15.75 -4.64
N LYS A 170 0.42 -16.88 -5.23
CA LYS A 170 -0.01 -16.93 -6.64
C LYS A 170 -1.32 -16.18 -6.85
N GLU A 171 -2.21 -16.27 -5.87
CA GLU A 171 -3.51 -15.59 -5.86
C GLU A 171 -3.33 -14.07 -5.87
N MET A 172 -2.46 -13.52 -5.03
CA MET A 172 -2.19 -12.08 -4.99
C MET A 172 -1.59 -11.58 -6.31
N ARG A 173 -0.71 -12.35 -6.93
CA ARG A 173 -0.15 -12.02 -8.25
C ARG A 173 -1.23 -11.99 -9.34
N THR A 174 -2.16 -12.95 -9.31
CA THR A 174 -3.30 -12.98 -10.23
C THR A 174 -4.22 -11.78 -9.99
N THR A 175 -4.51 -11.45 -8.74
CA THR A 175 -5.27 -10.26 -8.34
C THR A 175 -4.59 -8.99 -8.86
N TRP A 176 -3.28 -8.85 -8.66
CA TRP A 176 -2.51 -7.71 -9.16
C TRP A 176 -2.56 -7.58 -10.69
N ALA A 177 -2.50 -8.70 -11.42
CA ALA A 177 -2.65 -8.69 -12.86
C ALA A 177 -4.03 -8.19 -13.31
N LYS A 178 -5.11 -8.61 -12.64
CA LYS A 178 -6.48 -8.14 -12.90
C LYS A 178 -6.66 -6.66 -12.58
N ILE A 179 -6.12 -6.20 -11.45
CA ILE A 179 -6.13 -4.77 -11.06
C ILE A 179 -5.48 -3.90 -12.16
N LYS A 180 -4.33 -4.30 -12.69
CA LYS A 180 -3.66 -3.57 -13.78
C LYS A 180 -4.51 -3.49 -15.05
N GLN A 181 -5.29 -4.52 -15.34
CA GLN A 181 -6.15 -4.57 -16.53
C GLN A 181 -7.44 -3.76 -16.35
N HIS A 182 -7.81 -3.41 -15.11
CA HIS A 182 -9.07 -2.72 -14.83
C HIS A 182 -9.15 -1.36 -15.56
N PRO A 183 -10.28 -1.03 -16.25
CA PRO A 183 -10.37 0.16 -17.11
C PRO A 183 -10.21 1.49 -16.38
N LYS A 184 -10.62 1.60 -15.12
CA LYS A 184 -10.47 2.80 -14.29
C LYS A 184 -9.02 3.07 -13.84
N ILE A 185 -8.12 2.09 -13.98
CA ILE A 185 -6.74 2.23 -13.51
C ILE A 185 -5.89 2.82 -14.62
N THR A 186 -5.23 3.93 -14.32
CA THR A 186 -4.33 4.62 -15.23
C THR A 186 -2.86 4.29 -14.93
N VAL A 187 -2.44 4.35 -13.66
CA VAL A 187 -1.04 4.09 -13.32
C VAL A 187 -0.93 3.04 -12.23
N THR A 188 0.00 2.11 -12.38
CA THR A 188 0.44 1.24 -11.28
C THR A 188 1.94 1.27 -11.12
N VAL A 189 2.40 1.27 -9.88
CA VAL A 189 3.83 1.20 -9.53
C VAL A 189 4.06 0.04 -8.58
N ASP A 190 4.77 -0.98 -9.05
CA ASP A 190 5.16 -2.17 -8.30
C ASP A 190 6.58 -1.97 -7.78
N VAL A 191 6.76 -2.00 -6.46
CA VAL A 191 8.06 -1.89 -5.79
C VAL A 191 8.40 -3.16 -4.98
N TYR A 192 7.89 -4.29 -5.40
CA TYR A 192 7.99 -5.61 -4.79
C TYR A 192 7.15 -5.78 -3.51
N ASP A 193 7.48 -5.07 -2.45
CA ASP A 193 6.76 -5.15 -1.16
C ASP A 193 5.38 -4.49 -1.21
N TYR A 194 5.23 -3.49 -2.07
CA TYR A 194 3.99 -2.74 -2.26
C TYR A 194 3.68 -2.53 -3.74
N GLY A 195 2.38 -2.53 -4.05
CA GLY A 195 1.84 -2.04 -5.30
C GLY A 195 1.03 -0.78 -5.08
N PHE A 196 1.34 0.26 -5.81
CA PHE A 196 0.58 1.52 -5.79
C PHE A 196 -0.30 1.59 -7.03
N VAL A 197 -1.55 2.04 -6.85
CA VAL A 197 -2.54 2.14 -7.92
C VAL A 197 -3.15 3.53 -7.91
N PHE A 198 -3.20 4.16 -9.08
CA PHE A 198 -3.72 5.50 -9.30
C PHE A 198 -4.76 5.50 -10.41
N MET A 199 -5.75 6.39 -10.30
CA MET A 199 -6.87 6.55 -11.24
C MET A 199 -6.92 7.97 -11.81
N ARG A 200 -5.76 8.64 -11.88
CA ARG A 200 -5.62 10.03 -12.30
C ARG A 200 -6.00 10.20 -13.77
N LYS A 201 -7.02 11.00 -14.05
CA LYS A 201 -7.57 11.19 -15.40
C LYS A 201 -6.57 11.80 -16.38
N GLU A 202 -5.62 12.59 -15.88
CA GLU A 202 -4.56 13.24 -16.63
C GLU A 202 -3.39 12.30 -17.00
N GLN A 203 -3.42 11.04 -16.52
CA GLN A 203 -2.37 10.07 -16.79
C GLN A 203 -2.81 9.04 -17.84
N GLN A 204 -1.90 8.69 -18.73
CA GLN A 204 -2.09 7.54 -19.63
C GLN A 204 -1.97 6.22 -18.85
N LYS A 205 -2.50 5.14 -19.44
CA LYS A 205 -2.44 3.82 -18.82
C LYS A 205 -1.04 3.24 -18.92
N GLU A 206 -0.32 3.22 -17.78
CA GLU A 206 1.06 2.75 -17.69
C GLU A 206 1.31 1.93 -16.43
N HIS A 207 2.21 0.96 -16.53
CA HIS A 207 2.53 0.03 -15.44
C HIS A 207 4.04 -0.04 -15.25
N PHE A 208 4.49 0.37 -14.08
CA PHE A 208 5.91 0.44 -13.75
C PHE A 208 6.30 -0.61 -12.71
N LYS A 209 7.54 -1.11 -12.83
CA LYS A 209 8.23 -1.86 -11.79
C LYS A 209 9.47 -1.08 -11.41
N ILE A 210 9.53 -0.63 -10.17
CA ILE A 210 10.60 0.25 -9.69
C ILE A 210 11.36 -0.45 -8.56
N ARG A 211 12.65 -0.62 -8.73
CA ARG A 211 13.54 -1.08 -7.65
C ARG A 211 13.93 0.09 -6.74
N LEU A 212 13.83 -0.12 -5.44
CA LEU A 212 14.17 0.83 -4.39
C LEU A 212 15.49 0.45 -3.70
#